data_9e764918adc23441c12a9f279a5ac11b
#
_entry.id   9e764918adc23441c12a9f279a5ac11b
#
_cell.length_a   1.000
_cell.length_b   1.000
_cell.length_c   1.000
_cell.angle_alpha   90.00
_cell.angle_beta   90.00
_cell.angle_gamma   90.00
#
_symmetry.space_group_name_H-M   'P 1'
#
loop_
_entity.id
_entity.type
_entity.pdbx_description
1 polymer ?
#
loop_
_entity_poly.entity_id
_entity_poly.type
_entity_poly.pdbx_seq_one_letter_code
_entity_poly.pdbx_strand_id
1 'polypeptide(L)'
;MRTHKMAARTRRSAAALLMIGFTFTTACDQLLGVTNPSAVPDDLLSDPTLMPALAAGAIQTFQCGAMQFAVTGGMLAGEYWSSNGFVNNHTWEWRSIADIKNSPGSCNYGQGTTSMGFYTPLQQARFQLDDAFARFDKFSDAEIANRAKLMAEFRAEAGYALVLLAEGMCEMTIDGGPSMTKAQVLAIAKDRFNDALTRATAVGDASLQNMALVGLARAALDDGDMAGAATAARQVTTNFVRNLEFSTSVQSRENRIYDLNVLQDFLSVPPAYQNLTVMVQGQADPQPDPRVPVKNMGKLANDGVTPYWQQLKFASGGGVGLPIASWAEAQLILAEAVGGQEGLDAVNAVRATKNIQPLVPLPTDDWTTLVLEERRRQLYSEGQRYGDMLRKNLPFQTGTNRKGQIYSSLTCVPLPNVEIQNNPNFQ
;
A
#
# COMPACT_ATOMS: atom_id res chain seq x y z
N MET A 1 -32.52 -33.59 -79.20
CA MET A 1 -31.13 -32.99 -79.10
C MET A 1 -31.09 -31.73 -78.21
N ARG A 2 -31.78 -31.69 -77.02
CA ARG A 2 -31.83 -30.48 -76.13
C ARG A 2 -31.50 -30.77 -74.67
N THR A 3 -31.18 -32.00 -74.29
CA THR A 3 -31.01 -32.43 -72.89
C THR A 3 -29.54 -32.50 -72.45
N HIS A 4 -28.58 -32.57 -73.38
CA HIS A 4 -27.14 -32.67 -72.99
C HIS A 4 -26.42 -31.33 -72.67
N LYS A 5 -26.99 -30.15 -73.00
CA LYS A 5 -26.37 -28.88 -72.75
C LYS A 5 -26.67 -28.27 -71.33
N MET A 6 -27.72 -28.74 -70.65
CA MET A 6 -28.03 -28.25 -69.31
C MET A 6 -27.22 -28.95 -68.21
N ALA A 7 -26.82 -30.19 -68.35
CA ALA A 7 -26.07 -30.93 -67.37
C ALA A 7 -24.60 -30.46 -67.26
N ALA A 8 -24.02 -29.89 -68.34
CA ALA A 8 -22.64 -29.40 -68.30
C ALA A 8 -22.52 -28.00 -67.68
N ARG A 9 -23.59 -27.18 -67.69
CA ARG A 9 -23.62 -25.87 -67.06
C ARG A 9 -23.76 -25.92 -65.50
N THR A 10 -24.58 -26.87 -65.01
CA THR A 10 -24.77 -27.08 -63.55
C THR A 10 -23.53 -27.63 -62.88
N ARG A 11 -22.76 -28.52 -63.55
CA ARG A 11 -21.49 -29.02 -62.95
C ARG A 11 -20.36 -27.96 -62.86
N ARG A 12 -20.32 -27.01 -63.79
CA ARG A 12 -19.33 -25.93 -63.72
C ARG A 12 -19.67 -24.89 -62.65
N SER A 13 -20.95 -24.64 -62.41
CA SER A 13 -21.38 -23.72 -61.33
C SER A 13 -21.20 -24.32 -59.93
N ALA A 14 -21.36 -25.62 -59.76
CA ALA A 14 -21.12 -26.30 -58.48
C ALA A 14 -19.62 -26.37 -58.13
N ALA A 15 -18.73 -26.58 -59.12
CA ALA A 15 -17.29 -26.58 -58.90
C ALA A 15 -16.75 -25.18 -58.57
N ALA A 16 -17.31 -24.12 -59.15
CA ALA A 16 -16.93 -22.73 -58.82
C ALA A 16 -17.39 -22.30 -57.46
N LEU A 17 -18.55 -22.74 -56.95
CA LEU A 17 -19.04 -22.49 -55.60
C LEU A 17 -18.27 -23.29 -54.53
N LEU A 18 -17.78 -24.50 -54.83
CA LEU A 18 -16.91 -25.26 -53.91
C LEU A 18 -15.49 -24.65 -53.79
N MET A 19 -14.94 -24.06 -54.87
CA MET A 19 -13.63 -23.37 -54.79
C MET A 19 -13.69 -22.04 -54.03
N ILE A 20 -14.80 -21.33 -54.05
CA ILE A 20 -14.97 -20.08 -53.28
C ILE A 20 -15.19 -20.39 -51.80
N GLY A 21 -15.77 -21.52 -51.42
CA GLY A 21 -15.95 -21.94 -50.02
C GLY A 21 -14.66 -22.36 -49.32
N PHE A 22 -13.62 -22.79 -50.04
CA PHE A 22 -12.37 -23.29 -49.46
C PHE A 22 -11.32 -22.18 -49.22
N THR A 23 -11.46 -21.00 -49.79
CA THR A 23 -10.52 -19.86 -49.63
C THR A 23 -10.87 -18.96 -48.46
N PHE A 24 -12.03 -19.14 -47.81
CA PHE A 24 -12.42 -18.33 -46.64
C PHE A 24 -12.03 -18.94 -45.30
N THR A 25 -11.52 -20.16 -45.21
CA THR A 25 -11.16 -20.82 -43.94
C THR A 25 -9.74 -20.53 -43.46
N THR A 26 -8.88 -19.91 -44.27
CA THR A 26 -7.50 -19.57 -43.88
C THR A 26 -7.30 -18.10 -43.52
N ALA A 27 -8.35 -17.28 -43.61
CA ALA A 27 -8.25 -15.83 -43.36
C ALA A 27 -8.58 -15.42 -41.90
N CYS A 28 -9.05 -16.33 -41.06
CA CYS A 28 -9.49 -15.99 -39.71
C CYS A 28 -8.40 -16.13 -38.64
N ASP A 29 -7.33 -16.87 -38.87
CA ASP A 29 -6.28 -17.04 -37.84
C ASP A 29 -5.43 -15.80 -37.62
N GLN A 30 -5.27 -14.93 -38.62
CA GLN A 30 -4.51 -13.68 -38.44
C GLN A 30 -5.33 -12.53 -37.85
N LEU A 31 -6.65 -12.62 -37.83
CA LEU A 31 -7.54 -11.61 -37.26
C LEU A 31 -7.77 -11.82 -35.74
N LEU A 32 -7.40 -12.96 -35.18
CA LEU A 32 -7.54 -13.29 -33.77
C LEU A 32 -6.24 -13.04 -32.97
N GLY A 33 -5.15 -12.76 -33.63
CA GLY A 33 -3.89 -12.35 -33.00
C GLY A 33 -3.94 -10.88 -32.59
N VAL A 34 -4.71 -10.54 -31.56
CA VAL A 34 -4.66 -9.20 -30.96
C VAL A 34 -3.35 -9.09 -30.15
N THR A 35 -2.33 -8.54 -30.80
CA THR A 35 -1.14 -8.08 -30.05
C THR A 35 -1.53 -6.81 -29.30
N ASN A 36 -1.59 -6.89 -27.99
CA ASN A 36 -1.72 -5.68 -27.15
C ASN A 36 -0.34 -5.01 -27.09
N PRO A 37 -0.12 -3.86 -27.75
CA PRO A 37 1.18 -3.19 -27.76
C PRO A 37 1.59 -2.65 -26.37
N SER A 38 0.66 -2.66 -25.42
CA SER A 38 0.89 -2.23 -24.03
C SER A 38 1.21 -3.39 -23.09
N ALA A 39 1.23 -4.63 -23.56
CA ALA A 39 1.54 -5.83 -22.78
C ALA A 39 2.74 -6.56 -23.37
N VAL A 40 3.69 -6.92 -22.52
CA VAL A 40 4.81 -7.80 -22.89
C VAL A 40 4.30 -9.24 -22.83
N PRO A 41 4.39 -10.03 -23.92
CA PRO A 41 4.05 -11.45 -23.89
C PRO A 41 4.87 -12.21 -22.85
N ASP A 42 4.27 -13.24 -22.22
CA ASP A 42 4.89 -13.97 -21.10
C ASP A 42 6.19 -14.69 -21.49
N ASP A 43 6.27 -15.19 -22.72
CA ASP A 43 7.48 -15.80 -23.27
C ASP A 43 8.66 -14.83 -23.36
N LEU A 44 8.41 -13.56 -23.65
CA LEU A 44 9.43 -12.51 -23.66
C LEU A 44 9.88 -12.10 -22.24
N LEU A 45 9.07 -12.33 -21.22
CA LEU A 45 9.45 -12.07 -19.82
C LEU A 45 10.52 -13.04 -19.28
N SER A 46 10.99 -13.97 -20.12
CA SER A 46 12.15 -14.82 -19.82
C SER A 46 13.47 -14.32 -20.44
N ASP A 47 13.48 -13.13 -21.06
CA ASP A 47 14.67 -12.48 -21.59
C ASP A 47 15.38 -11.71 -20.46
N PRO A 48 16.66 -12.01 -20.14
CA PRO A 48 17.41 -11.30 -19.10
C PRO A 48 17.51 -9.79 -19.33
N THR A 49 17.42 -9.31 -20.57
CA THR A 49 17.47 -7.89 -20.90
C THR A 49 16.21 -7.12 -20.43
N LEU A 50 15.10 -7.81 -20.24
CA LEU A 50 13.83 -7.23 -19.74
C LEU A 50 13.70 -7.26 -18.21
N MET A 51 14.57 -8.03 -17.52
CA MET A 51 14.51 -8.17 -16.06
C MET A 51 14.61 -6.84 -15.29
N PRO A 52 15.46 -5.88 -15.67
CA PRO A 52 15.46 -4.56 -14.99
C PRO A 52 14.14 -3.81 -15.09
N ALA A 53 13.45 -3.91 -16.23
CA ALA A 53 12.13 -3.27 -16.43
C ALA A 53 11.05 -3.97 -15.60
N LEU A 54 11.07 -5.30 -15.54
CA LEU A 54 10.17 -6.11 -14.72
C LEU A 54 10.35 -5.77 -13.24
N ALA A 55 11.60 -5.71 -12.75
CA ALA A 55 11.91 -5.31 -11.38
C ALA A 55 11.36 -3.91 -11.05
N ALA A 56 11.65 -2.93 -11.91
CA ALA A 56 11.18 -1.56 -11.72
C ALA A 56 9.64 -1.48 -11.70
N GLY A 57 8.96 -2.26 -12.54
CA GLY A 57 7.50 -2.35 -12.59
C GLY A 57 6.90 -2.92 -11.32
N ALA A 58 7.45 -4.02 -10.80
CA ALA A 58 6.99 -4.66 -9.56
C ALA A 58 7.17 -3.74 -8.33
N ILE A 59 8.36 -3.14 -8.19
CA ILE A 59 8.68 -2.18 -7.12
C ILE A 59 7.74 -0.97 -7.20
N GLN A 60 7.52 -0.42 -8.40
CA GLN A 60 6.60 0.72 -8.57
C GLN A 60 5.16 0.37 -8.19
N THR A 61 4.69 -0.83 -8.53
CA THR A 61 3.34 -1.27 -8.15
C THR A 61 3.21 -1.36 -6.63
N PHE A 62 4.25 -1.83 -5.94
CA PHE A 62 4.29 -1.83 -4.47
C PHE A 62 4.25 -0.42 -3.89
N GLN A 63 5.06 0.50 -4.41
CA GLN A 63 5.09 1.90 -3.95
C GLN A 63 3.72 2.57 -4.10
N CYS A 64 3.03 2.31 -5.21
CA CYS A 64 1.65 2.76 -5.40
C CYS A 64 0.69 2.13 -4.38
N GLY A 65 0.72 0.80 -4.21
CA GLY A 65 -0.16 0.09 -3.28
C GLY A 65 -0.01 0.57 -1.84
N ALA A 66 1.23 0.74 -1.39
CA ALA A 66 1.54 1.25 -0.06
C ALA A 66 1.08 2.71 0.13
N MET A 67 1.25 3.56 -0.90
CA MET A 67 0.73 4.93 -0.87
C MET A 67 -0.81 4.96 -0.85
N GLN A 68 -1.48 4.11 -1.62
CA GLN A 68 -2.94 3.98 -1.58
C GLN A 68 -3.42 3.54 -0.19
N PHE A 69 -2.69 2.63 0.45
CA PHE A 69 -2.98 2.23 1.83
C PHE A 69 -2.82 3.41 2.81
N ALA A 70 -1.73 4.18 2.71
CA ALA A 70 -1.48 5.33 3.59
C ALA A 70 -2.59 6.40 3.46
N VAL A 71 -3.05 6.70 2.25
CA VAL A 71 -4.14 7.66 2.01
C VAL A 71 -5.48 7.14 2.50
N THR A 72 -5.88 5.94 2.07
CA THR A 72 -7.21 5.39 2.40
C THR A 72 -7.29 4.96 3.87
N GLY A 73 -6.24 4.33 4.40
CA GLY A 73 -6.10 4.02 5.82
C GLY A 73 -6.11 5.28 6.69
N GLY A 74 -5.44 6.35 6.24
CA GLY A 74 -5.48 7.65 6.91
C GLY A 74 -6.88 8.26 6.98
N MET A 75 -7.71 8.11 5.93
CA MET A 75 -9.11 8.52 5.98
C MET A 75 -9.95 7.64 6.90
N LEU A 76 -9.78 6.30 6.83
CA LEU A 76 -10.47 5.35 7.72
C LEU A 76 -10.13 5.60 9.19
N ALA A 77 -8.87 5.91 9.48
CA ALA A 77 -8.37 6.18 10.83
C ALA A 77 -8.63 7.60 11.34
N GLY A 78 -9.15 8.49 10.49
CA GLY A 78 -9.37 9.89 10.86
C GLY A 78 -8.09 10.73 10.97
N GLU A 79 -7.05 10.37 10.21
CA GLU A 79 -5.89 11.26 9.98
C GLU A 79 -6.19 12.30 8.90
N TYR A 80 -7.15 11.99 8.02
CA TYR A 80 -7.64 12.89 6.97
C TYR A 80 -9.15 12.92 6.87
N TRP A 81 -9.67 14.08 6.59
CA TRP A 81 -11.01 14.30 6.09
C TRP A 81 -10.99 14.42 4.56
N SER A 82 -11.94 13.81 3.88
CA SER A 82 -12.16 14.03 2.45
C SER A 82 -12.85 15.37 2.22
N SER A 83 -12.18 16.31 1.57
CA SER A 83 -12.61 17.69 1.39
C SER A 83 -12.84 18.07 -0.08
N ASN A 84 -13.41 17.15 -0.86
CA ASN A 84 -13.77 17.35 -2.28
C ASN A 84 -15.20 16.89 -2.57
N GLY A 85 -15.66 17.03 -3.82
CA GLY A 85 -17.00 16.62 -4.27
C GLY A 85 -17.08 15.16 -4.80
N PHE A 86 -15.98 14.42 -4.84
CA PHE A 86 -15.96 13.08 -5.43
C PHE A 86 -16.41 12.00 -4.43
N VAL A 87 -17.50 11.30 -4.75
CA VAL A 87 -18.08 10.26 -3.91
C VAL A 87 -17.04 9.20 -3.52
N ASN A 88 -16.23 8.73 -4.45
CA ASN A 88 -15.22 7.69 -4.22
C ASN A 88 -14.18 8.06 -3.15
N ASN A 89 -13.91 9.35 -2.92
CA ASN A 89 -13.02 9.80 -1.86
C ASN A 89 -13.73 9.87 -0.52
N HIS A 90 -15.02 10.29 -0.52
CA HIS A 90 -15.80 10.39 0.70
C HIS A 90 -16.08 9.05 1.35
N THR A 91 -16.30 8.01 0.53
CA THR A 91 -16.68 6.66 0.99
C THR A 91 -15.68 6.08 1.97
N TRP A 92 -14.39 6.40 1.83
CA TRP A 92 -13.34 5.98 2.74
C TRP A 92 -13.38 6.70 4.09
N GLU A 93 -13.77 7.98 4.12
CA GLU A 93 -13.92 8.72 5.38
C GLU A 93 -15.09 8.20 6.20
N TRP A 94 -16.29 8.10 5.60
CA TRP A 94 -17.47 7.63 6.34
C TRP A 94 -17.63 6.11 6.39
N ARG A 95 -16.72 5.39 5.77
CA ARG A 95 -16.64 3.92 5.78
C ARG A 95 -17.86 3.22 5.14
N SER A 96 -18.36 3.72 4.00
CA SER A 96 -19.48 3.13 3.28
C SER A 96 -19.16 1.73 2.77
N ILE A 97 -19.77 0.70 3.34
CA ILE A 97 -19.51 -0.71 3.02
C ILE A 97 -19.77 -1.03 1.55
N ALA A 98 -20.92 -0.57 1.03
CA ALA A 98 -21.30 -0.87 -0.35
C ALA A 98 -20.31 -0.26 -1.36
N ASP A 99 -19.91 0.99 -1.12
CA ASP A 99 -19.03 1.71 -2.03
C ASP A 99 -17.58 1.21 -1.91
N ILE A 100 -17.10 0.91 -0.71
CA ILE A 100 -15.76 0.35 -0.48
C ILE A 100 -15.60 -1.01 -1.18
N LYS A 101 -16.62 -1.88 -1.15
CA LYS A 101 -16.61 -3.14 -1.89
C LYS A 101 -16.47 -2.97 -3.41
N ASN A 102 -16.93 -1.84 -3.95
CA ASN A 102 -16.81 -1.49 -5.37
C ASN A 102 -15.56 -0.66 -5.70
N SER A 103 -14.72 -0.34 -4.70
CA SER A 103 -13.53 0.49 -4.85
C SER A 103 -12.26 -0.27 -4.44
N PRO A 104 -11.86 -1.32 -5.18
CA PRO A 104 -10.70 -2.15 -4.80
C PRO A 104 -9.36 -1.43 -4.96
N GLY A 105 -9.33 -0.28 -5.63
CA GLY A 105 -8.15 0.53 -5.88
C GLY A 105 -7.53 0.32 -7.25
N SER A 106 -6.75 1.30 -7.69
CA SER A 106 -5.98 1.24 -8.93
C SER A 106 -4.77 2.18 -8.87
N CYS A 107 -3.68 1.80 -9.52
CA CYS A 107 -2.51 2.66 -9.73
C CYS A 107 -2.60 3.50 -11.02
N ASN A 108 -3.66 3.33 -11.80
CA ASN A 108 -3.87 4.12 -13.01
C ASN A 108 -4.59 5.44 -12.66
N TYR A 109 -3.85 6.52 -12.51
CA TYR A 109 -4.36 7.87 -12.23
C TYR A 109 -4.78 8.64 -13.50
N GLY A 110 -4.92 7.97 -14.64
CA GLY A 110 -5.26 8.58 -15.91
C GLY A 110 -6.70 9.06 -15.97
N GLN A 111 -6.89 10.36 -16.26
CA GLN A 111 -8.13 10.98 -16.75
C GLN A 111 -9.38 10.80 -15.85
N GLY A 112 -9.34 11.30 -14.61
CA GLY A 112 -10.56 11.49 -13.81
C GLY A 112 -11.11 10.25 -13.11
N THR A 113 -10.49 9.10 -13.23
CA THR A 113 -10.87 7.87 -12.53
C THR A 113 -9.82 7.48 -11.49
N THR A 114 -9.67 8.29 -10.45
CA THR A 114 -8.91 7.86 -9.28
C THR A 114 -9.74 6.87 -8.49
N SER A 115 -9.60 5.60 -8.81
CA SER A 115 -10.14 4.54 -7.97
C SER A 115 -9.32 4.51 -6.67
N MET A 116 -9.87 5.10 -5.61
CA MET A 116 -9.31 4.99 -4.26
C MET A 116 -9.47 3.56 -3.77
N GLY A 117 -8.47 3.08 -3.03
CA GLY A 117 -8.46 1.74 -2.48
C GLY A 117 -7.09 1.09 -2.57
N PHE A 118 -6.85 0.10 -1.74
CA PHE A 118 -5.52 -0.52 -1.62
C PHE A 118 -5.49 -2.02 -1.95
N TYR A 119 -6.65 -2.70 -1.99
CA TYR A 119 -6.70 -4.16 -2.17
C TYR A 119 -6.03 -4.60 -3.49
N THR A 120 -6.55 -4.13 -4.64
CA THR A 120 -6.01 -4.54 -5.94
C THR A 120 -4.54 -4.12 -6.12
N PRO A 121 -4.14 -2.87 -5.82
CA PRO A 121 -2.73 -2.49 -5.92
C PRO A 121 -1.78 -3.35 -5.07
N LEU A 122 -2.15 -3.66 -3.83
CA LEU A 122 -1.31 -4.49 -2.95
C LEU A 122 -1.26 -5.96 -3.38
N GLN A 123 -2.39 -6.53 -3.85
CA GLN A 123 -2.41 -7.89 -4.40
C GLN A 123 -1.58 -8.00 -5.68
N GLN A 124 -1.68 -7.02 -6.58
CA GLN A 124 -0.85 -6.95 -7.78
C GLN A 124 0.63 -6.80 -7.43
N ALA A 125 0.96 -5.94 -6.46
CA ALA A 125 2.33 -5.76 -6.01
C ALA A 125 2.92 -7.05 -5.46
N ARG A 126 2.20 -7.71 -4.53
CA ARG A 126 2.62 -8.99 -3.97
C ARG A 126 2.87 -10.03 -5.07
N PHE A 127 1.91 -10.19 -5.98
CA PHE A 127 2.04 -11.15 -7.09
C PHE A 127 3.23 -10.82 -7.99
N GLN A 128 3.36 -9.58 -8.43
CA GLN A 128 4.45 -9.16 -9.32
C GLN A 128 5.83 -9.30 -8.69
N LEU A 129 5.96 -9.03 -7.37
CA LEU A 129 7.21 -9.20 -6.64
C LEU A 129 7.58 -10.69 -6.47
N ASP A 130 6.62 -11.55 -6.18
CA ASP A 130 6.84 -13.00 -6.09
C ASP A 130 7.14 -13.60 -7.48
N ASP A 131 6.48 -13.16 -8.55
CA ASP A 131 6.76 -13.58 -9.93
C ASP A 131 8.14 -13.08 -10.40
N ALA A 132 8.47 -11.81 -10.14
CA ALA A 132 9.80 -11.28 -10.43
C ALA A 132 10.89 -12.07 -9.71
N PHE A 133 10.69 -12.40 -8.43
CA PHE A 133 11.61 -13.24 -7.69
C PHE A 133 11.81 -14.62 -8.35
N ALA A 134 10.72 -15.29 -8.73
CA ALA A 134 10.77 -16.60 -9.36
C ALA A 134 11.43 -16.58 -10.75
N ARG A 135 11.28 -15.48 -11.50
CA ARG A 135 11.97 -15.30 -12.79
C ARG A 135 13.44 -15.00 -12.60
N PHE A 136 13.81 -14.13 -11.69
CA PHE A 136 15.18 -13.80 -11.37
C PHE A 136 15.98 -15.02 -10.86
N ASP A 137 15.32 -15.97 -10.18
CA ASP A 137 15.95 -17.17 -9.66
C ASP A 137 16.46 -18.12 -10.78
N LYS A 138 15.96 -17.95 -12.00
CA LYS A 138 16.40 -18.73 -13.19
C LYS A 138 17.71 -18.24 -13.79
N PHE A 139 18.23 -17.08 -13.38
CA PHE A 139 19.43 -16.45 -13.92
C PHE A 139 20.55 -16.42 -12.89
N SER A 140 21.76 -16.17 -13.35
CA SER A 140 22.93 -15.92 -12.53
C SER A 140 23.16 -14.42 -12.26
N ASP A 141 24.01 -14.09 -11.28
CA ASP A 141 24.39 -12.70 -10.98
C ASP A 141 25.28 -12.10 -12.10
N ALA A 142 25.82 -12.92 -13.01
CA ALA A 142 26.55 -12.45 -14.19
C ALA A 142 25.61 -11.99 -15.31
N GLU A 143 24.38 -12.53 -15.38
CA GLU A 143 23.39 -12.21 -16.41
C GLU A 143 22.54 -11.00 -16.02
N ILE A 144 22.25 -10.81 -14.74
CA ILE A 144 21.42 -9.69 -14.27
C ILE A 144 22.18 -8.88 -13.23
N ALA A 145 22.41 -7.62 -13.53
CA ALA A 145 23.06 -6.68 -12.61
C ALA A 145 22.24 -6.52 -11.32
N ASN A 146 22.91 -6.54 -10.17
CA ASN A 146 22.29 -6.40 -8.84
C ASN A 146 21.21 -7.46 -8.51
N ARG A 147 21.19 -8.60 -9.22
CA ARG A 147 20.20 -9.66 -9.07
C ARG A 147 19.98 -10.05 -7.60
N ALA A 148 21.04 -10.42 -6.90
CA ALA A 148 20.95 -10.88 -5.51
C ALA A 148 20.34 -9.80 -4.57
N LYS A 149 20.68 -8.53 -4.77
CA LYS A 149 20.11 -7.40 -4.04
C LYS A 149 18.63 -7.21 -4.38
N LEU A 150 18.25 -7.21 -5.66
CA LEU A 150 16.86 -7.09 -6.11
C LEU A 150 15.98 -8.23 -5.56
N MET A 151 16.49 -9.45 -5.53
CA MET A 151 15.78 -10.59 -4.93
C MET A 151 15.50 -10.40 -3.43
N ALA A 152 16.41 -9.80 -2.68
CA ALA A 152 16.18 -9.44 -1.28
C ALA A 152 15.11 -8.35 -1.17
N GLU A 153 15.14 -7.34 -2.03
CA GLU A 153 14.17 -6.24 -2.08
C GLU A 153 12.75 -6.74 -2.43
N PHE A 154 12.61 -7.61 -3.43
CA PHE A 154 11.32 -8.22 -3.79
C PHE A 154 10.69 -8.95 -2.60
N ARG A 155 11.48 -9.72 -1.86
CA ARG A 155 10.98 -10.43 -0.66
C ARG A 155 10.55 -9.47 0.45
N ALA A 156 11.33 -8.43 0.71
CA ALA A 156 10.97 -7.42 1.70
C ALA A 156 9.68 -6.70 1.32
N GLU A 157 9.57 -6.22 0.08
CA GLU A 157 8.39 -5.49 -0.39
C GLU A 157 7.14 -6.39 -0.48
N ALA A 158 7.26 -7.66 -0.91
CA ALA A 158 6.17 -8.62 -0.87
C ALA A 158 5.69 -8.88 0.57
N GLY A 159 6.61 -8.94 1.53
CA GLY A 159 6.31 -9.00 2.95
C GLY A 159 5.49 -7.79 3.42
N TYR A 160 5.89 -6.57 3.05
CA TYR A 160 5.14 -5.36 3.38
C TYR A 160 3.77 -5.31 2.70
N ALA A 161 3.63 -5.74 1.44
CA ALA A 161 2.32 -5.81 0.79
C ALA A 161 1.35 -6.72 1.56
N LEU A 162 1.85 -7.87 2.05
CA LEU A 162 1.07 -8.79 2.89
C LEU A 162 0.70 -8.19 4.26
N VAL A 163 1.64 -7.49 4.91
CA VAL A 163 1.37 -6.83 6.20
C VAL A 163 0.28 -5.76 6.03
N LEU A 164 0.38 -4.89 5.02
CA LEU A 164 -0.60 -3.84 4.76
C LEU A 164 -1.99 -4.41 4.46
N LEU A 165 -2.06 -5.53 3.71
CA LEU A 165 -3.32 -6.26 3.51
C LEU A 165 -3.86 -6.81 4.84
N ALA A 166 -3.02 -7.44 5.66
CA ALA A 166 -3.41 -8.00 6.96
C ALA A 166 -3.86 -6.92 7.95
N GLU A 167 -3.26 -5.73 7.90
CA GLU A 167 -3.65 -4.59 8.73
C GLU A 167 -4.97 -3.95 8.32
N GLY A 168 -5.31 -3.98 7.02
CA GLY A 168 -6.47 -3.25 6.50
C GLY A 168 -7.72 -4.08 6.28
N MET A 169 -7.56 -5.36 5.91
CA MET A 169 -8.66 -6.23 5.49
C MET A 169 -9.26 -7.02 6.64
N CYS A 170 -10.57 -7.32 6.58
CA CYS A 170 -11.23 -8.24 7.51
C CYS A 170 -10.78 -9.70 7.29
N GLU A 171 -10.63 -10.05 6.04
CA GLU A 171 -10.15 -11.31 5.52
C GLU A 171 -9.58 -11.06 4.12
N MET A 172 -8.80 -11.96 3.59
CA MET A 172 -8.24 -11.82 2.25
C MET A 172 -8.01 -13.17 1.59
N THR A 173 -7.73 -13.15 0.29
CA THR A 173 -7.35 -14.32 -0.50
C THR A 173 -5.98 -14.10 -1.10
N ILE A 174 -5.32 -15.18 -1.49
CA ILE A 174 -4.06 -15.15 -2.23
C ILE A 174 -4.23 -16.03 -3.46
N ASP A 175 -3.95 -15.49 -4.65
CA ASP A 175 -3.94 -16.19 -5.95
C ASP A 175 -5.24 -16.95 -6.23
N GLY A 176 -6.41 -16.36 -5.93
CA GLY A 176 -7.71 -16.99 -6.11
C GLY A 176 -7.98 -18.17 -5.17
N GLY A 177 -7.20 -18.30 -4.11
CA GLY A 177 -7.39 -19.31 -3.08
C GLY A 177 -8.56 -19.01 -2.13
N PRO A 178 -8.78 -19.85 -1.12
CA PRO A 178 -9.82 -19.64 -0.12
C PRO A 178 -9.52 -18.42 0.76
N SER A 179 -10.52 -17.98 1.53
CA SER A 179 -10.35 -16.91 2.51
C SER A 179 -9.29 -17.27 3.56
N MET A 180 -8.43 -16.31 3.86
CA MET A 180 -7.35 -16.42 4.83
C MET A 180 -7.56 -15.42 5.97
N THR A 181 -7.25 -15.85 7.17
CA THR A 181 -7.22 -15.00 8.35
C THR A 181 -5.99 -14.09 8.37
N LYS A 182 -6.05 -13.00 9.13
CA LYS A 182 -4.91 -12.11 9.38
C LYS A 182 -3.65 -12.88 9.80
N ALA A 183 -3.76 -13.80 10.76
CA ALA A 183 -2.63 -14.60 11.27
C ALA A 183 -1.97 -15.45 10.18
N GLN A 184 -2.77 -16.08 9.30
CA GLN A 184 -2.25 -16.87 8.18
C GLN A 184 -1.44 -16.01 7.20
N VAL A 185 -1.91 -14.81 6.90
CA VAL A 185 -1.21 -13.89 5.98
C VAL A 185 0.04 -13.30 6.63
N LEU A 186 -0.02 -12.96 7.92
CA LEU A 186 1.15 -12.50 8.68
C LEU A 186 2.24 -13.58 8.78
N ALA A 187 1.87 -14.87 8.84
CA ALA A 187 2.84 -15.97 8.78
C ALA A 187 3.60 -15.95 7.44
N ILE A 188 2.89 -15.79 6.32
CA ILE A 188 3.53 -15.68 4.99
C ILE A 188 4.41 -14.42 4.91
N ALA A 189 3.96 -13.31 5.47
CA ALA A 189 4.76 -12.07 5.51
C ALA A 189 6.07 -12.26 6.28
N LYS A 190 6.01 -12.91 7.45
CA LYS A 190 7.20 -13.24 8.26
C LYS A 190 8.19 -14.12 7.48
N ASP A 191 7.71 -15.10 6.72
CA ASP A 191 8.56 -15.93 5.86
C ASP A 191 9.24 -15.10 4.76
N ARG A 192 8.53 -14.15 4.14
CA ARG A 192 9.12 -13.22 3.15
C ARG A 192 10.21 -12.35 3.75
N PHE A 193 9.98 -11.80 4.95
CA PHE A 193 10.98 -10.97 5.62
C PHE A 193 12.20 -11.76 6.08
N ASN A 194 12.05 -13.00 6.54
CA ASN A 194 13.16 -13.87 6.92
C ASN A 194 14.04 -14.22 5.70
N ASP A 195 13.43 -14.52 4.55
CA ASP A 195 14.16 -14.73 3.30
C ASP A 195 14.87 -13.43 2.86
N ALA A 196 14.18 -12.28 2.94
CA ALA A 196 14.77 -10.97 2.65
C ALA A 196 15.99 -10.68 3.53
N LEU A 197 15.88 -10.90 4.85
CA LEU A 197 16.96 -10.67 5.81
C LEU A 197 18.17 -11.57 5.51
N THR A 198 17.93 -12.84 5.22
CA THR A 198 18.98 -13.81 4.87
C THR A 198 19.73 -13.35 3.61
N ARG A 199 19.00 -12.97 2.55
CA ARG A 199 19.59 -12.51 1.29
C ARG A 199 20.30 -11.16 1.42
N ALA A 200 19.68 -10.20 2.13
CA ALA A 200 20.28 -8.90 2.39
C ALA A 200 21.59 -9.03 3.20
N THR A 201 21.65 -9.99 4.12
CA THR A 201 22.85 -10.30 4.88
C THR A 201 23.93 -10.89 3.97
N ALA A 202 23.57 -11.80 3.09
CA ALA A 202 24.51 -12.41 2.15
C ALA A 202 25.16 -11.40 1.19
N VAL A 203 24.43 -10.35 0.79
CA VAL A 203 24.95 -9.27 -0.08
C VAL A 203 25.50 -8.08 0.69
N GLY A 204 25.45 -8.07 2.03
CA GLY A 204 25.95 -6.99 2.88
C GLY A 204 25.12 -5.69 2.76
N ASP A 205 23.85 -5.73 2.37
CA ASP A 205 23.01 -4.54 2.24
C ASP A 205 22.30 -4.23 3.57
N ALA A 206 22.91 -3.35 4.38
CA ALA A 206 22.38 -2.95 5.68
C ALA A 206 21.00 -2.27 5.59
N SER A 207 20.68 -1.59 4.48
CA SER A 207 19.38 -0.94 4.29
C SER A 207 18.27 -1.98 4.14
N LEU A 208 18.47 -3.00 3.33
CA LEU A 208 17.52 -4.09 3.16
C LEU A 208 17.41 -4.98 4.42
N GLN A 209 18.52 -5.19 5.14
CA GLN A 209 18.50 -5.89 6.44
C GLN A 209 17.58 -5.15 7.43
N ASN A 210 17.77 -3.85 7.61
CA ASN A 210 16.95 -3.06 8.50
C ASN A 210 15.49 -3.00 8.04
N MET A 211 15.22 -2.88 6.73
CA MET A 211 13.86 -2.93 6.18
C MET A 211 13.16 -4.24 6.53
N ALA A 212 13.84 -5.38 6.36
CA ALA A 212 13.30 -6.69 6.71
C ALA A 212 13.08 -6.84 8.23
N LEU A 213 13.98 -6.34 9.06
CA LEU A 213 13.86 -6.36 10.53
C LEU A 213 12.68 -5.54 11.02
N VAL A 214 12.45 -4.33 10.48
CA VAL A 214 11.26 -3.53 10.82
C VAL A 214 9.99 -4.25 10.37
N GLY A 215 9.97 -4.85 9.17
CA GLY A 215 8.85 -5.65 8.68
C GLY A 215 8.55 -6.86 9.56
N LEU A 216 9.57 -7.59 10.00
CA LEU A 216 9.43 -8.70 10.97
C LEU A 216 8.86 -8.21 12.30
N ALA A 217 9.37 -7.10 12.83
CA ALA A 217 8.90 -6.53 14.08
C ALA A 217 7.43 -6.13 13.99
N ARG A 218 7.03 -5.48 12.87
CA ARG A 218 5.63 -5.07 12.62
C ARG A 218 4.71 -6.27 12.44
N ALA A 219 5.10 -7.26 11.65
CA ALA A 219 4.31 -8.48 11.44
C ALA A 219 4.13 -9.29 12.75
N ALA A 220 5.18 -9.37 13.58
CA ALA A 220 5.12 -10.03 14.89
C ALA A 220 4.21 -9.27 15.86
N LEU A 221 4.33 -7.93 15.93
CA LEU A 221 3.46 -7.08 16.75
C LEU A 221 1.98 -7.26 16.37
N ASP A 222 1.69 -7.30 15.08
CA ASP A 222 0.34 -7.46 14.52
C ASP A 222 -0.27 -8.84 14.76
N ASP A 223 0.60 -9.86 14.87
CA ASP A 223 0.23 -11.25 15.19
C ASP A 223 0.16 -11.51 16.72
N GLY A 224 0.53 -10.51 17.53
CA GLY A 224 0.55 -10.62 18.99
C GLY A 224 1.80 -11.31 19.55
N ASP A 225 2.80 -11.60 18.73
CA ASP A 225 4.10 -12.13 19.15
C ASP A 225 5.01 -10.99 19.64
N MET A 226 4.79 -10.58 20.90
CA MET A 226 5.56 -9.50 21.52
C MET A 226 7.06 -9.83 21.65
N ALA A 227 7.42 -11.09 21.87
CA ALA A 227 8.81 -11.51 21.99
C ALA A 227 9.53 -11.42 20.65
N GLY A 228 8.91 -11.91 19.57
CA GLY A 228 9.42 -11.80 18.21
C GLY A 228 9.54 -10.34 17.76
N ALA A 229 8.51 -9.52 18.04
CA ALA A 229 8.51 -8.08 17.75
C ALA A 229 9.69 -7.36 18.41
N ALA A 230 9.90 -7.57 19.73
CA ALA A 230 11.01 -6.98 20.45
C ALA A 230 12.37 -7.47 19.93
N THR A 231 12.49 -8.75 19.62
CA THR A 231 13.75 -9.34 19.11
C THR A 231 14.18 -8.73 17.78
N ALA A 232 13.24 -8.56 16.85
CA ALA A 232 13.52 -7.94 15.56
C ALA A 232 13.79 -6.43 15.71
N ALA A 233 12.98 -5.72 16.48
CA ALA A 233 13.09 -4.27 16.68
C ALA A 233 14.43 -3.84 17.27
N ARG A 234 15.00 -4.59 18.22
CA ARG A 234 16.31 -4.29 18.84
C ARG A 234 17.47 -4.29 17.87
N GLN A 235 17.36 -5.02 16.76
CA GLN A 235 18.43 -5.15 15.78
C GLN A 235 18.45 -4.00 14.76
N VAL A 236 17.41 -3.17 14.71
CA VAL A 236 17.30 -2.09 13.73
C VAL A 236 18.30 -0.98 14.07
N THR A 237 19.12 -0.63 13.09
CA THR A 237 20.17 0.39 13.25
C THR A 237 19.57 1.77 13.52
N THR A 238 20.13 2.49 14.47
CA THR A 238 19.71 3.85 14.85
C THR A 238 19.65 4.79 13.64
N ASN A 239 18.59 5.60 13.59
CA ASN A 239 18.31 6.57 12.53
C ASN A 239 18.07 5.96 11.13
N PHE A 240 17.88 4.64 11.02
CA PHE A 240 17.49 4.02 9.77
C PHE A 240 16.12 4.53 9.30
N VAL A 241 16.02 4.83 8.00
CA VAL A 241 14.76 5.12 7.31
C VAL A 241 14.84 4.56 5.88
N ARG A 242 13.85 3.77 5.49
CA ARG A 242 13.60 3.39 4.09
C ARG A 242 12.34 4.08 3.63
N ASN A 243 12.44 4.86 2.57
CA ASN A 243 11.30 5.54 1.95
C ASN A 243 10.82 4.80 0.71
N LEU A 244 9.51 4.84 0.47
CA LEU A 244 8.95 4.70 -0.87
C LEU A 244 9.41 5.90 -1.70
N GLU A 245 9.82 5.66 -2.95
CA GLU A 245 10.36 6.69 -3.81
C GLU A 245 9.29 7.18 -4.78
N PHE A 246 9.13 8.49 -4.88
CA PHE A 246 8.18 9.14 -5.76
C PHE A 246 8.88 10.04 -6.77
N SER A 247 8.18 10.39 -7.86
CA SER A 247 8.73 11.20 -8.94
C SER A 247 7.65 12.12 -9.49
N THR A 248 8.03 13.32 -9.84
CA THR A 248 7.16 14.30 -10.51
C THR A 248 7.14 14.17 -12.03
N SER A 249 7.80 13.14 -12.59
CA SER A 249 7.85 12.94 -14.04
C SER A 249 6.48 12.62 -14.65
N VAL A 250 5.64 11.91 -13.91
CA VAL A 250 4.24 11.63 -14.24
C VAL A 250 3.41 11.59 -12.96
N GLN A 251 2.17 12.06 -13.02
CA GLN A 251 1.27 12.17 -11.86
C GLN A 251 1.05 10.83 -11.14
N SER A 252 1.02 9.72 -11.85
CA SER A 252 0.87 8.39 -11.25
C SER A 252 2.05 7.95 -10.36
N ARG A 253 3.15 8.69 -10.39
CA ARG A 253 4.35 8.46 -9.58
C ARG A 253 4.56 9.48 -8.47
N GLU A 254 3.66 10.45 -8.34
CA GLU A 254 3.76 11.46 -7.29
C GLU A 254 3.32 10.93 -5.94
N ASN A 255 3.84 11.55 -4.88
CA ASN A 255 3.33 11.35 -3.52
C ASN A 255 1.85 11.77 -3.48
N ARG A 256 0.95 10.81 -3.31
CA ARG A 256 -0.48 11.05 -3.38
C ARG A 256 -1.02 11.90 -2.23
N ILE A 257 -0.35 11.90 -1.08
CA ILE A 257 -0.71 12.79 0.04
C ILE A 257 -0.41 14.24 -0.34
N TYR A 258 0.75 14.49 -0.98
CA TYR A 258 1.08 15.80 -1.51
C TYR A 258 0.05 16.26 -2.56
N ASP A 259 -0.24 15.42 -3.55
CA ASP A 259 -1.19 15.71 -4.61
C ASP A 259 -2.58 16.07 -4.02
N LEU A 260 -3.13 15.20 -3.17
CA LEU A 260 -4.49 15.38 -2.65
C LEU A 260 -4.62 16.47 -1.59
N ASN A 261 -3.63 16.58 -0.69
CA ASN A 261 -3.74 17.56 0.40
C ASN A 261 -3.14 18.92 0.03
N VAL A 262 -2.01 18.97 -0.71
CA VAL A 262 -1.30 20.23 -0.97
C VAL A 262 -1.71 20.87 -2.29
N LEU A 263 -1.79 20.10 -3.38
CA LEU A 263 -2.10 20.66 -4.70
C LEU A 263 -3.60 20.84 -4.93
N GLN A 264 -4.41 19.87 -4.54
CA GLN A 264 -5.84 19.83 -4.89
C GLN A 264 -6.78 20.22 -3.74
N ASP A 265 -6.26 20.37 -2.50
CA ASP A 265 -7.05 20.56 -1.26
C ASP A 265 -8.26 19.57 -1.14
N PHE A 266 -8.08 18.35 -1.66
CA PHE A 266 -9.05 17.25 -1.61
C PHE A 266 -9.04 16.47 -0.30
N LEU A 267 -7.99 16.67 0.50
CA LEU A 267 -7.87 16.18 1.87
C LEU A 267 -7.62 17.37 2.82
N SER A 268 -8.17 17.30 4.01
CA SER A 268 -7.91 18.24 5.09
C SER A 268 -7.58 17.50 6.39
N VAL A 269 -6.71 18.06 7.21
CA VAL A 269 -6.35 17.50 8.52
C VAL A 269 -7.48 17.75 9.51
N PRO A 270 -8.02 16.71 10.19
CA PRO A 270 -9.11 16.83 11.15
C PRO A 270 -8.66 17.41 12.50
N PRO A 271 -9.59 17.91 13.34
CA PRO A 271 -9.29 18.54 14.63
C PRO A 271 -8.42 17.70 15.57
N ALA A 272 -8.51 16.37 15.52
CA ALA A 272 -7.71 15.48 16.36
C ALA A 272 -6.19 15.60 16.15
N TYR A 273 -5.75 16.19 15.02
CA TYR A 273 -4.36 16.42 14.68
C TYR A 273 -3.99 17.91 14.56
N GLN A 274 -4.95 18.80 14.81
CA GLN A 274 -4.71 20.25 14.79
C GLN A 274 -4.20 20.72 16.15
N ASN A 275 -3.30 21.71 16.13
CA ASN A 275 -2.82 22.39 17.33
C ASN A 275 -2.23 21.47 18.43
N LEU A 276 -1.71 20.31 18.04
CA LEU A 276 -1.02 19.43 18.98
C LEU A 276 0.26 20.09 19.45
N THR A 277 0.48 20.10 20.76
CA THR A 277 1.67 20.65 21.38
C THR A 277 2.46 19.61 22.16
N VAL A 278 3.73 19.91 22.40
CA VAL A 278 4.65 19.08 23.18
C VAL A 278 5.72 19.96 23.82
N MET A 279 6.27 19.53 24.95
CA MET A 279 7.42 20.19 25.55
C MET A 279 8.68 19.90 24.75
N VAL A 280 9.30 20.93 24.19
CA VAL A 280 10.58 20.88 23.47
C VAL A 280 11.71 21.22 24.42
N GLN A 281 12.87 20.59 24.30
CA GLN A 281 14.02 20.85 25.16
C GLN A 281 14.47 22.31 25.03
N GLY A 282 14.73 22.95 26.17
CA GLY A 282 15.14 24.36 26.21
C GLY A 282 14.01 25.38 26.04
N GLN A 283 12.75 24.95 25.87
CA GLN A 283 11.59 25.84 25.83
C GLN A 283 10.87 25.84 27.18
N ALA A 284 10.38 27.00 27.59
CA ALA A 284 9.61 27.16 28.83
C ALA A 284 8.15 26.76 28.64
N ASP A 285 7.59 26.96 27.44
CA ASP A 285 6.20 26.69 27.09
C ASP A 285 6.08 25.56 26.05
N PRO A 286 4.94 24.86 26.01
CA PRO A 286 4.66 23.88 24.98
C PRO A 286 4.73 24.48 23.57
N GLN A 287 5.41 23.79 22.66
CA GLN A 287 5.55 24.18 21.26
C GLN A 287 4.69 23.28 20.38
N PRO A 288 4.34 23.70 19.14
CA PRO A 288 3.72 22.82 18.15
C PRO A 288 4.53 21.53 18.02
N ASP A 289 3.83 20.37 18.01
CA ASP A 289 4.51 19.08 17.94
C ASP A 289 5.19 18.89 16.57
N PRO A 290 6.53 18.81 16.52
CA PRO A 290 7.26 18.72 15.26
C PRO A 290 7.02 17.42 14.50
N ARG A 291 6.38 16.43 15.11
CA ARG A 291 6.02 15.15 14.48
C ARG A 291 4.71 15.25 13.70
N VAL A 292 3.85 16.23 14.04
CA VAL A 292 2.55 16.47 13.41
C VAL A 292 2.49 17.91 12.89
N PRO A 293 3.35 18.23 11.90
CA PRO A 293 3.41 19.59 11.36
C PRO A 293 2.19 19.83 10.46
N VAL A 294 1.30 20.73 10.92
CA VAL A 294 0.07 21.08 10.20
C VAL A 294 -0.14 22.59 10.19
N LYS A 295 -0.89 23.09 9.21
CA LYS A 295 -1.13 24.53 9.05
C LYS A 295 -2.59 24.80 8.66
N ASN A 296 -3.23 25.71 9.38
CA ASN A 296 -4.50 26.29 8.95
C ASN A 296 -4.27 27.21 7.75
N MET A 297 -4.96 26.96 6.65
CA MET A 297 -4.81 27.74 5.42
C MET A 297 -5.75 28.95 5.36
N GLY A 298 -6.60 29.14 6.38
CA GLY A 298 -7.50 30.29 6.49
C GLY A 298 -8.63 30.32 5.44
N LYS A 299 -8.89 29.21 4.78
CA LYS A 299 -9.91 29.07 3.75
C LYS A 299 -10.66 27.74 3.88
N LEU A 300 -11.77 27.60 3.16
CA LEU A 300 -12.42 26.32 2.94
C LEU A 300 -11.67 25.55 1.86
N ALA A 301 -11.71 24.22 1.97
CA ALA A 301 -11.14 23.30 1.00
C ALA A 301 -12.02 23.20 -0.27
N ASN A 302 -11.66 22.34 -1.20
CA ASN A 302 -12.28 22.19 -2.52
C ASN A 302 -13.82 22.00 -2.46
N ASP A 303 -14.35 21.34 -1.43
CA ASP A 303 -15.79 21.13 -1.26
C ASP A 303 -16.58 22.37 -0.80
N GLY A 304 -15.91 23.47 -0.48
CA GLY A 304 -16.55 24.70 -0.01
C GLY A 304 -17.17 24.62 1.40
N VAL A 305 -16.99 23.51 2.11
CA VAL A 305 -17.60 23.25 3.44
C VAL A 305 -16.55 22.95 4.51
N THR A 306 -15.51 22.20 4.16
CA THR A 306 -14.47 21.73 5.07
C THR A 306 -13.44 22.84 5.32
N PRO A 307 -13.15 23.25 6.58
CA PRO A 307 -11.99 24.07 6.87
C PRO A 307 -10.71 23.39 6.38
N TYR A 308 -9.90 24.11 5.60
CA TYR A 308 -8.70 23.53 5.00
C TYR A 308 -7.48 23.63 5.91
N TRP A 309 -7.02 22.48 6.36
CA TRP A 309 -5.76 22.32 7.08
C TRP A 309 -4.80 21.44 6.28
N GLN A 310 -3.62 21.97 6.03
CA GLN A 310 -2.58 21.29 5.27
C GLN A 310 -1.63 20.55 6.21
N GLN A 311 -1.27 19.30 5.87
CA GLN A 311 -0.14 18.62 6.46
C GLN A 311 1.15 19.16 5.83
N LEU A 312 2.20 19.32 6.63
CA LEU A 312 3.48 19.85 6.14
C LEU A 312 4.58 18.79 6.08
N LYS A 313 4.32 17.57 6.53
CA LYS A 313 5.29 16.47 6.54
C LYS A 313 5.76 16.09 5.14
N PHE A 314 4.86 16.14 4.15
CA PHE A 314 5.10 15.82 2.75
C PHE A 314 4.81 17.02 1.82
N ALA A 315 4.84 18.26 2.33
CA ALA A 315 4.40 19.43 1.57
C ALA A 315 5.47 20.04 0.66
N SER A 316 6.72 19.60 0.73
CA SER A 316 7.81 20.19 -0.06
C SER A 316 7.85 19.76 -1.52
N GLY A 317 7.05 18.80 -1.94
CA GLY A 317 6.93 18.41 -3.36
C GLY A 317 6.40 16.98 -3.58
N GLY A 318 5.94 16.72 -4.80
CA GLY A 318 5.40 15.41 -5.20
C GLY A 318 6.42 14.27 -5.22
N GLY A 319 7.72 14.58 -5.19
CA GLY A 319 8.80 13.59 -5.09
C GLY A 319 9.23 13.24 -3.66
N VAL A 320 8.57 13.80 -2.63
CA VAL A 320 8.93 13.51 -1.23
C VAL A 320 8.58 12.08 -0.86
N GLY A 321 9.57 11.33 -0.36
CA GLY A 321 9.40 9.94 0.04
C GLY A 321 8.48 9.77 1.24
N LEU A 322 7.78 8.63 1.31
CA LEU A 322 6.99 8.18 2.44
C LEU A 322 7.74 7.06 3.17
N PRO A 323 8.04 7.15 4.47
CA PRO A 323 8.67 6.06 5.20
C PRO A 323 7.81 4.80 5.17
N ILE A 324 8.38 3.68 4.71
CA ILE A 324 7.77 2.33 4.80
C ILE A 324 8.33 1.55 5.99
N ALA A 325 9.56 1.85 6.37
CA ALA A 325 10.26 1.25 7.51
C ALA A 325 11.19 2.29 8.15
N SER A 326 11.18 2.38 9.47
CA SER A 326 12.08 3.29 10.17
C SER A 326 12.53 2.75 11.53
N TRP A 327 13.69 3.21 11.97
CA TRP A 327 14.15 2.98 13.35
C TRP A 327 13.16 3.53 14.39
N ALA A 328 12.55 4.67 14.14
CA ALA A 328 11.55 5.23 15.03
C ALA A 328 10.33 4.33 15.19
N GLU A 329 9.85 3.74 14.11
CA GLU A 329 8.81 2.70 14.15
C GLU A 329 9.26 1.50 14.98
N ALA A 330 10.47 0.96 14.73
CA ALA A 330 11.01 -0.17 15.46
C ALA A 330 11.11 0.10 16.97
N GLN A 331 11.56 1.31 17.37
CA GLN A 331 11.62 1.68 18.78
C GLN A 331 10.23 1.75 19.43
N LEU A 332 9.23 2.24 18.72
CA LEU A 332 7.86 2.29 19.23
C LEU A 332 7.19 0.90 19.24
N ILE A 333 7.59 -0.02 18.34
CA ILE A 333 7.23 -1.44 18.44
C ILE A 333 7.90 -2.07 19.67
N LEU A 334 9.19 -1.85 19.88
CA LEU A 334 9.92 -2.31 21.06
C LEU A 334 9.25 -1.80 22.34
N ALA A 335 8.95 -0.51 22.41
CA ALA A 335 8.30 0.10 23.57
C ALA A 335 6.97 -0.55 23.90
N GLU A 336 6.15 -0.85 22.91
CA GLU A 336 4.87 -1.54 23.09
C GLU A 336 5.05 -2.98 23.52
N ALA A 337 6.03 -3.69 22.94
CA ALA A 337 6.25 -5.11 23.17
C ALA A 337 6.81 -5.42 24.57
N VAL A 338 7.68 -4.56 25.11
CA VAL A 338 8.37 -4.86 26.37
C VAL A 338 7.89 -4.07 27.58
N GLY A 339 7.38 -2.85 27.36
CA GLY A 339 6.99 -1.95 28.46
C GLY A 339 8.17 -1.60 29.40
N GLY A 340 7.81 -1.19 30.64
CA GLY A 340 8.80 -0.92 31.69
C GLY A 340 9.87 0.12 31.31
N GLN A 341 11.05 0.02 31.92
CA GLN A 341 12.13 1.00 31.68
C GLN A 341 12.68 0.92 30.25
N GLU A 342 12.87 -0.28 29.69
CA GLU A 342 13.35 -0.45 28.33
C GLU A 342 12.39 0.18 27.31
N GLY A 343 11.08 -0.03 27.49
CA GLY A 343 10.06 0.60 26.64
C GLY A 343 10.07 2.13 26.75
N LEU A 344 10.25 2.67 27.97
CA LEU A 344 10.35 4.10 28.21
C LEU A 344 11.61 4.69 27.55
N ASP A 345 12.74 4.00 27.65
CA ASP A 345 13.99 4.41 27.00
C ASP A 345 13.86 4.44 25.49
N ALA A 346 13.17 3.45 24.90
CA ALA A 346 12.88 3.40 23.46
C ALA A 346 12.01 4.57 23.00
N VAL A 347 10.92 4.89 23.73
CA VAL A 347 10.09 6.09 23.46
C VAL A 347 10.94 7.36 23.53
N ASN A 348 11.75 7.51 24.60
CA ASN A 348 12.53 8.70 24.82
C ASN A 348 13.66 8.87 23.80
N ALA A 349 14.22 7.78 23.30
CA ALA A 349 15.17 7.81 22.19
C ALA A 349 14.53 8.38 20.91
N VAL A 350 13.28 7.99 20.58
CA VAL A 350 12.54 8.57 19.46
C VAL A 350 12.25 10.05 19.69
N ARG A 351 11.77 10.43 20.87
CA ARG A 351 11.48 11.83 21.23
C ARG A 351 12.72 12.74 21.10
N ALA A 352 13.87 12.22 21.51
CA ALA A 352 15.15 12.94 21.41
C ALA A 352 15.52 13.30 19.97
N THR A 353 15.15 12.48 18.96
CA THR A 353 15.41 12.81 17.53
C THR A 353 14.71 14.09 17.05
N LYS A 354 13.69 14.52 17.77
CA LYS A 354 12.90 15.73 17.50
C LYS A 354 13.08 16.81 18.56
N ASN A 355 14.11 16.67 19.39
CA ASN A 355 14.39 17.60 20.51
C ASN A 355 13.22 17.75 21.50
N ILE A 356 12.37 16.73 21.61
CA ILE A 356 11.23 16.71 22.54
C ILE A 356 11.73 16.26 23.92
N GLN A 357 11.18 16.88 24.99
CA GLN A 357 11.51 16.47 26.35
C GLN A 357 11.14 14.99 26.59
N PRO A 358 11.89 14.27 27.43
CA PRO A 358 11.56 12.90 27.79
C PRO A 358 10.13 12.77 28.31
N LEU A 359 9.49 11.65 27.96
CA LEU A 359 8.23 11.23 28.55
C LEU A 359 8.49 10.82 30.02
N VAL A 360 7.68 11.32 30.91
CA VAL A 360 7.69 10.96 32.33
C VAL A 360 6.30 10.42 32.67
N PRO A 361 6.08 9.11 32.64
CA PRO A 361 4.79 8.53 32.96
C PRO A 361 4.42 8.78 34.43
N LEU A 362 3.14 9.06 34.65
CA LEU A 362 2.58 9.10 36.01
C LEU A 362 2.21 7.67 36.45
N PRO A 363 2.14 7.39 37.77
CA PRO A 363 1.74 6.06 38.26
C PRO A 363 0.34 5.61 37.84
N THR A 364 -0.52 6.55 37.44
CA THR A 364 -1.90 6.31 36.99
C THR A 364 -2.03 6.16 35.48
N ASP A 365 -0.96 6.37 34.72
CA ASP A 365 -1.01 6.30 33.27
C ASP A 365 -1.05 4.83 32.80
N ASP A 366 -1.88 4.59 31.79
CA ASP A 366 -1.86 3.32 31.08
C ASP A 366 -0.75 3.34 30.00
N TRP A 367 0.22 2.45 30.15
CA TRP A 367 1.38 2.36 29.25
C TRP A 367 0.98 2.19 27.78
N THR A 368 -0.03 1.34 27.52
CA THR A 368 -0.49 1.09 26.15
C THR A 368 -1.02 2.37 25.52
N THR A 369 -1.80 3.14 26.27
CA THR A 369 -2.32 4.44 25.79
C THR A 369 -1.20 5.42 25.51
N LEU A 370 -0.19 5.51 26.37
CA LEU A 370 0.97 6.39 26.17
C LEU A 370 1.74 6.03 24.88
N VAL A 371 2.05 4.74 24.69
CA VAL A 371 2.80 4.30 23.49
C VAL A 371 1.96 4.50 22.22
N LEU A 372 0.66 4.20 22.24
CA LEU A 372 -0.21 4.43 21.09
C LEU A 372 -0.33 5.92 20.73
N GLU A 373 -0.28 6.82 21.71
CA GLU A 373 -0.25 8.27 21.46
C GLU A 373 1.10 8.70 20.84
N GLU A 374 2.23 8.17 21.33
CA GLU A 374 3.54 8.42 20.75
C GLU A 374 3.62 7.87 19.31
N ARG A 375 3.08 6.66 19.05
CA ARG A 375 2.95 6.10 17.71
C ARG A 375 2.11 7.00 16.80
N ARG A 376 0.91 7.41 17.26
CA ARG A 376 -0.01 8.27 16.54
C ARG A 376 0.62 9.58 16.08
N ARG A 377 1.50 10.16 16.91
CA ARG A 377 2.19 11.42 16.59
C ARG A 377 3.42 11.19 15.71
N GLN A 378 4.27 10.24 16.08
CA GLN A 378 5.54 10.00 15.37
C GLN A 378 5.29 9.49 13.94
N LEU A 379 4.34 8.57 13.78
CA LEU A 379 4.02 7.90 12.53
C LEU A 379 2.82 8.56 11.80
N TYR A 380 2.47 9.80 12.18
CA TYR A 380 1.39 10.56 11.57
C TYR A 380 1.54 10.58 10.04
N SER A 381 0.45 10.24 9.35
CA SER A 381 0.39 10.24 7.88
C SER A 381 1.32 9.23 7.18
N GLU A 382 1.78 8.19 7.90
CA GLU A 382 2.62 7.10 7.36
C GLU A 382 1.83 5.79 7.15
N GLY A 383 0.48 5.83 7.27
CA GLY A 383 -0.38 4.66 7.07
C GLY A 383 -0.44 3.68 8.26
N GLN A 384 0.14 4.01 9.41
CA GLN A 384 0.25 3.13 10.57
C GLN A 384 -0.99 3.14 11.48
N ARG A 385 -1.67 4.31 11.57
CA ARG A 385 -2.75 4.52 12.53
C ARG A 385 -3.91 3.55 12.37
N TYR A 386 -4.26 3.19 11.14
CA TYR A 386 -5.38 2.30 10.85
C TYR A 386 -5.13 0.89 11.39
N GLY A 387 -3.95 0.34 11.19
CA GLY A 387 -3.53 -0.94 11.77
C GLY A 387 -3.55 -0.93 13.30
N ASP A 388 -3.03 0.14 13.94
CA ASP A 388 -3.07 0.31 15.40
C ASP A 388 -4.53 0.34 15.92
N MET A 389 -5.45 1.01 15.21
CA MET A 389 -6.86 1.08 15.62
C MET A 389 -7.54 -0.29 15.58
N LEU A 390 -7.28 -1.08 14.52
CA LEU A 390 -7.84 -2.43 14.39
C LEU A 390 -7.25 -3.39 15.43
N ARG A 391 -5.93 -3.37 15.59
CA ARG A 391 -5.21 -4.27 16.49
C ARG A 391 -5.56 -4.04 17.96
N LYS A 392 -5.85 -2.80 18.34
CA LYS A 392 -6.14 -2.40 19.74
C LYS A 392 -7.62 -2.09 19.98
N ASN A 393 -8.50 -2.36 19.03
CA ASN A 393 -9.92 -2.02 19.12
C ASN A 393 -10.17 -0.55 19.52
N LEU A 394 -9.39 0.38 18.95
CA LEU A 394 -9.57 1.79 19.23
C LEU A 394 -10.86 2.31 18.58
N PRO A 395 -11.52 3.31 19.20
CA PRO A 395 -12.78 3.83 18.70
C PRO A 395 -12.60 4.53 17.35
N PHE A 396 -13.47 4.20 16.41
CA PHE A 396 -13.64 4.91 15.15
C PHE A 396 -14.65 6.06 15.31
N GLN A 397 -14.62 7.02 14.37
CA GLN A 397 -15.59 8.12 14.34
C GLN A 397 -17.01 7.57 14.23
N THR A 398 -17.93 8.20 14.92
CA THR A 398 -19.37 7.87 14.94
C THR A 398 -20.22 9.13 14.74
N GLY A 399 -21.52 8.95 14.55
CA GLY A 399 -22.45 10.05 14.35
C GLY A 399 -22.45 10.56 12.91
N THR A 400 -22.70 11.84 12.71
CA THR A 400 -22.80 12.49 11.41
C THR A 400 -21.56 13.36 11.16
N ASN A 401 -20.95 13.22 9.99
CA ASN A 401 -19.83 14.06 9.62
C ASN A 401 -20.27 15.48 9.20
N ARG A 402 -19.30 16.36 8.94
CA ARG A 402 -19.54 17.78 8.56
C ARG A 402 -20.30 17.97 7.24
N LYS A 403 -20.48 16.92 6.44
CA LYS A 403 -21.21 16.92 5.16
C LYS A 403 -22.59 16.25 5.26
N GLY A 404 -23.01 15.88 6.47
CA GLY A 404 -24.31 15.25 6.71
C GLY A 404 -24.36 13.74 6.50
N GLN A 405 -23.20 13.07 6.21
CA GLN A 405 -23.15 11.61 6.10
C GLN A 405 -22.95 10.95 7.46
N ILE A 406 -23.57 9.79 7.64
CA ILE A 406 -23.46 9.00 8.86
C ILE A 406 -22.27 8.05 8.72
N TYR A 407 -21.35 8.08 9.69
CA TYR A 407 -20.27 7.10 9.78
C TYR A 407 -20.83 5.69 9.95
N SER A 408 -20.41 4.75 9.13
CA SER A 408 -20.85 3.36 9.29
C SER A 408 -20.11 2.67 10.45
N SER A 409 -20.60 1.50 10.83
CA SER A 409 -19.96 0.64 11.84
C SER A 409 -18.77 -0.18 11.30
N LEU A 410 -18.42 -0.04 10.02
CA LEU A 410 -17.29 -0.75 9.41
C LEU A 410 -15.99 -0.36 10.12
N THR A 411 -15.22 -1.35 10.52
CA THR A 411 -13.88 -1.16 11.08
C THR A 411 -12.78 -1.64 10.13
N CYS A 412 -12.81 -2.88 9.66
CA CYS A 412 -11.89 -3.42 8.65
C CYS A 412 -12.53 -3.43 7.26
N VAL A 413 -11.73 -3.42 6.21
CA VAL A 413 -12.19 -3.43 4.82
C VAL A 413 -12.60 -4.84 4.41
N PRO A 414 -13.85 -5.07 3.95
CA PRO A 414 -14.30 -6.38 3.47
C PRO A 414 -13.68 -6.71 2.11
N LEU A 415 -13.72 -7.98 1.71
CA LEU A 415 -13.33 -8.39 0.36
C LEU A 415 -14.13 -7.59 -0.69
N PRO A 416 -13.45 -7.07 -1.73
CA PRO A 416 -14.13 -6.35 -2.79
C PRO A 416 -14.99 -7.28 -3.65
N ASN A 417 -16.03 -6.73 -4.27
CA ASN A 417 -16.94 -7.50 -5.10
C ASN A 417 -16.23 -8.19 -6.27
N VAL A 418 -15.19 -7.59 -6.83
CA VAL A 418 -14.39 -8.19 -7.90
C VAL A 418 -13.73 -9.51 -7.46
N GLU A 419 -13.27 -9.60 -6.22
CA GLU A 419 -12.71 -10.83 -5.66
C GLU A 419 -13.81 -11.88 -5.47
N ILE A 420 -14.91 -11.52 -4.81
CA ILE A 420 -16.02 -12.44 -4.54
C ILE A 420 -16.62 -13.01 -5.83
N GLN A 421 -16.72 -12.19 -6.88
CA GLN A 421 -17.32 -12.61 -8.16
C GLN A 421 -16.42 -13.49 -9.02
N ASN A 422 -15.10 -13.30 -8.91
CA ASN A 422 -14.14 -13.99 -9.79
C ASN A 422 -13.43 -15.17 -9.12
N ASN A 423 -13.48 -15.29 -7.80
CA ASN A 423 -12.82 -16.36 -7.07
C ASN A 423 -13.80 -17.56 -6.90
N PRO A 424 -13.46 -18.75 -7.45
CA PRO A 424 -14.33 -19.92 -7.39
C PRO A 424 -14.62 -20.43 -5.97
N ASN A 425 -13.82 -20.04 -4.98
CA ASN A 425 -14.05 -20.42 -3.57
C ASN A 425 -15.20 -19.65 -2.92
N PHE A 426 -15.78 -18.63 -3.58
CA PHE A 426 -16.93 -17.85 -3.10
C PHE A 426 -18.20 -18.03 -3.95
N GLN A 427 -18.19 -18.93 -4.94
CA GLN A 427 -19.31 -19.24 -5.87
C GLN A 427 -20.13 -20.43 -5.38
#